data_4a00287eec80c42ff46bd6cea3b10a2a
#
_entry.id   4a00287eec80c42ff46bd6cea3b10a2a
#
_cell.length_a   1.000
_cell.length_b   1.000
_cell.length_c   1.000
_cell.angle_alpha   90.00
_cell.angle_beta   90.00
_cell.angle_gamma   90.00
#
_symmetry.space_group_name_H-M   'P 1'
#
loop_
_entity.id
_entity.type
_entity.pdbx_description
1 polymer ?
#
loop_
_entity_poly.entity_id
_entity_poly.type
_entity_poly.pdbx_seq_one_letter_code
_entity_poly.pdbx_strand_id
1 'polypeptide(L)'
;MPVSTHCLRLLCAITLAAAMAPAFAAVQEHPENSWKYYAGNCQRVQEKMADVQSGRTTAYDVMFALESNLRTMNEHRSNLTPDHLGSQEFAQCENVMAQADGMIAQGKAEFAAKMQGAAEEGRIAHQNSPAYQRARALGYSDVGDISFLKLHEDTDGEARLKTMLITVDEICGQYFRATQYVKPYVIYTVLPSDGGCGEVKRVAVVGGRSVEKGDYIDERGEFEYLGWKKLVGADGFPTDIRVLKARH
;
A
#
# COMPACT_ATOMS: atom_id res chain seq x y z
N MET A 1 -28.18 50.20 -45.57
CA MET A 1 -29.67 50.11 -45.66
C MET A 1 -30.06 48.66 -45.46
N PRO A 2 -31.12 48.35 -44.74
CA PRO A 2 -31.31 48.60 -43.33
C PRO A 2 -31.29 47.31 -42.48
N VAL A 3 -31.08 47.55 -41.24
CA VAL A 3 -31.28 46.75 -40.05
C VAL A 3 -32.68 46.11 -39.97
N SER A 4 -32.80 44.88 -39.54
CA SER A 4 -34.05 44.38 -38.95
C SER A 4 -33.73 43.51 -37.74
N THR A 5 -34.03 44.11 -36.64
CA THR A 5 -34.14 43.63 -35.28
C THR A 5 -35.36 42.69 -35.16
N HIS A 6 -35.13 41.45 -34.67
CA HIS A 6 -36.21 40.73 -33.94
C HIS A 6 -35.60 40.05 -32.71
N CYS A 7 -35.77 40.76 -31.63
CA CYS A 7 -35.61 40.33 -30.27
C CYS A 7 -36.76 39.40 -29.90
N LEU A 8 -36.56 38.13 -29.77
CA LEU A 8 -37.60 37.23 -29.26
C LEU A 8 -37.21 36.81 -27.83
N ARG A 9 -37.95 37.38 -26.91
CA ARG A 9 -37.88 37.08 -25.49
C ARG A 9 -38.29 35.64 -25.29
N LEU A 10 -37.36 34.75 -24.92
CA LEU A 10 -37.67 33.49 -24.32
C LEU A 10 -37.49 33.62 -22.80
N LEU A 11 -38.61 33.77 -22.11
CA LEU A 11 -38.70 33.60 -20.66
C LEU A 11 -38.46 32.14 -20.37
N CYS A 12 -37.24 31.78 -19.95
CA CYS A 12 -36.99 30.51 -19.29
C CYS A 12 -37.46 30.64 -17.85
N ALA A 13 -38.61 30.08 -17.57
CA ALA A 13 -39.07 29.78 -16.22
C ALA A 13 -38.14 28.75 -15.61
N ILE A 14 -37.20 29.20 -14.74
CA ILE A 14 -36.44 28.32 -13.89
C ILE A 14 -37.36 27.82 -12.78
N THR A 15 -37.96 26.66 -12.98
CA THR A 15 -38.59 25.91 -11.90
C THR A 15 -37.46 25.44 -10.97
N LEU A 16 -37.36 26.09 -9.81
CA LEU A 16 -36.62 25.61 -8.66
C LEU A 16 -37.26 24.29 -8.19
N ALA A 17 -36.81 23.16 -8.68
CA ALA A 17 -37.02 21.90 -8.02
C ALA A 17 -36.17 21.91 -6.74
N ALA A 18 -36.79 22.31 -5.64
CA ALA A 18 -36.24 22.07 -4.32
C ALA A 18 -36.09 20.55 -4.18
N ALA A 19 -34.88 20.05 -4.42
CA ALA A 19 -34.49 18.70 -4.05
C ALA A 19 -34.62 18.62 -2.54
N MET A 20 -35.74 18.07 -2.04
CA MET A 20 -35.81 17.56 -0.68
C MET A 20 -34.86 16.40 -0.60
N ALA A 21 -33.60 16.70 -0.23
CA ALA A 21 -32.70 15.69 0.29
C ALA A 21 -33.45 15.04 1.48
N PRO A 22 -33.62 13.72 1.51
CA PRO A 22 -34.13 13.08 2.70
C PRO A 22 -33.17 13.49 3.82
N ALA A 23 -33.68 14.27 4.76
CA ALA A 23 -33.04 14.46 6.03
C ALA A 23 -32.97 13.05 6.63
N PHE A 24 -31.81 12.38 6.49
CA PHE A 24 -31.48 11.28 7.37
C PHE A 24 -31.51 11.93 8.76
N ALA A 25 -32.64 11.76 9.46
CA ALA A 25 -32.68 12.05 10.86
C ALA A 25 -31.58 11.21 11.47
N ALA A 26 -30.48 11.86 11.81
CA ALA A 26 -29.44 11.22 12.61
C ALA A 26 -30.22 10.68 13.82
N VAL A 27 -30.18 9.37 13.98
CA VAL A 27 -30.80 8.73 15.13
C VAL A 27 -30.10 9.34 16.33
N GLN A 28 -30.79 10.27 16.99
CA GLN A 28 -30.23 10.97 18.13
C GLN A 28 -30.12 9.93 19.23
N GLU A 29 -28.90 9.48 19.47
CA GLU A 29 -28.63 8.46 20.46
C GLU A 29 -29.06 8.97 21.84
N HIS A 30 -29.75 8.11 22.61
CA HIS A 30 -30.25 8.52 23.92
C HIS A 30 -29.06 8.84 24.83
N PRO A 31 -29.03 9.99 25.55
CA PRO A 31 -27.88 10.42 26.38
C PRO A 31 -27.38 9.37 27.36
N GLU A 32 -28.29 8.59 27.94
CA GLU A 32 -27.93 7.49 28.86
C GLU A 32 -27.12 6.38 28.18
N ASN A 33 -27.43 6.07 26.91
CA ASN A 33 -26.66 5.12 26.15
C ASN A 33 -25.26 5.68 25.85
N SER A 34 -25.18 6.96 25.48
CA SER A 34 -23.90 7.63 25.22
C SER A 34 -23.01 7.65 26.47
N TRP A 35 -23.61 7.91 27.66
CA TRP A 35 -22.86 7.82 28.93
C TRP A 35 -22.35 6.41 29.18
N LYS A 36 -23.17 5.39 29.02
CA LYS A 36 -22.77 3.99 29.19
C LYS A 36 -21.59 3.60 28.28
N TYR A 37 -21.61 4.03 27.02
CA TYR A 37 -20.50 3.79 26.08
C TYR A 37 -19.26 4.57 26.48
N TYR A 38 -19.39 5.84 26.84
CA TYR A 38 -18.30 6.68 27.30
C TYR A 38 -17.61 6.09 28.53
N ALA A 39 -18.35 5.83 29.58
CA ALA A 39 -17.85 5.29 30.85
C ALA A 39 -17.27 3.86 30.67
N GLY A 40 -17.94 3.01 29.89
CA GLY A 40 -17.46 1.65 29.61
C GLY A 40 -16.16 1.62 28.83
N ASN A 41 -15.95 2.54 27.89
CA ASN A 41 -14.65 2.65 27.19
C ASN A 41 -13.58 3.26 28.08
N CYS A 42 -13.92 4.23 28.94
CA CYS A 42 -13.01 4.76 29.97
C CYS A 42 -12.46 3.65 30.86
N GLN A 43 -13.30 2.76 31.36
CA GLN A 43 -12.86 1.62 32.16
C GLN A 43 -11.92 0.70 31.38
N ARG A 44 -12.22 0.38 30.12
CA ARG A 44 -11.34 -0.44 29.27
C ARG A 44 -9.98 0.22 29.05
N VAL A 45 -9.94 1.54 28.89
CA VAL A 45 -8.68 2.30 28.78
C VAL A 45 -7.88 2.14 30.06
N GLN A 46 -8.51 2.33 31.25
CA GLN A 46 -7.85 2.14 32.52
C GLN A 46 -7.26 0.75 32.71
N GLU A 47 -8.01 -0.28 32.37
CA GLU A 47 -7.56 -1.68 32.42
C GLU A 47 -6.32 -1.91 31.55
N LYS A 48 -6.33 -1.42 30.30
CA LYS A 48 -5.20 -1.53 29.39
C LYS A 48 -3.97 -0.78 29.87
N MET A 49 -4.16 0.42 30.42
CA MET A 49 -3.07 1.20 31.01
C MET A 49 -2.47 0.50 32.24
N ALA A 50 -3.30 -0.10 33.09
CA ALA A 50 -2.84 -0.87 34.23
C ALA A 50 -2.05 -2.12 33.82
N ASP A 51 -2.42 -2.76 32.73
CA ASP A 51 -1.67 -3.89 32.16
C ASP A 51 -0.25 -3.47 31.73
N VAL A 52 -0.12 -2.32 31.08
CA VAL A 52 1.19 -1.76 30.69
C VAL A 52 2.00 -1.37 31.93
N GLN A 53 1.40 -0.66 32.88
CA GLN A 53 2.08 -0.22 34.10
C GLN A 53 2.58 -1.37 34.97
N SER A 54 1.86 -2.49 34.97
CA SER A 54 2.26 -3.71 35.69
C SER A 54 3.26 -4.60 34.90
N GLY A 55 3.60 -4.21 33.68
CA GLY A 55 4.51 -4.99 32.82
C GLY A 55 3.90 -6.26 32.23
N ARG A 56 2.57 -6.43 32.30
CA ARG A 56 1.87 -7.55 31.67
C ARG A 56 1.81 -7.46 30.16
N THR A 57 1.92 -6.27 29.62
CA THR A 57 1.94 -5.99 28.16
C THR A 57 2.76 -4.73 27.89
N THR A 58 3.02 -4.42 26.63
CA THR A 58 3.74 -3.21 26.22
C THR A 58 2.78 -2.12 25.74
N ALA A 59 3.24 -0.88 25.68
CA ALA A 59 2.47 0.22 25.09
C ALA A 59 2.15 -0.04 23.61
N TYR A 60 3.07 -0.66 22.87
CA TYR A 60 2.87 -1.08 21.50
C TYR A 60 1.69 -2.05 21.34
N ASP A 61 1.59 -3.07 22.22
CA ASP A 61 0.56 -4.11 22.09
C ASP A 61 -0.85 -3.57 22.31
N VAL A 62 -0.99 -2.50 23.09
CA VAL A 62 -2.32 -1.92 23.45
C VAL A 62 -2.68 -0.65 22.69
N MET A 63 -1.75 0.00 21.98
CA MET A 63 -1.96 1.33 21.40
C MET A 63 -3.19 1.41 20.48
N PHE A 64 -3.43 0.42 19.63
CA PHE A 64 -4.59 0.40 18.73
C PHE A 64 -5.91 0.23 19.49
N ALA A 65 -5.90 -0.56 20.57
CA ALA A 65 -7.07 -0.71 21.43
C ALA A 65 -7.36 0.58 22.20
N LEU A 66 -6.32 1.27 22.69
CA LEU A 66 -6.46 2.59 23.32
C LEU A 66 -7.03 3.61 22.34
N GLU A 67 -6.45 3.74 21.13
CA GLU A 67 -6.94 4.65 20.09
C GLU A 67 -8.42 4.39 19.75
N SER A 68 -8.80 3.12 19.61
CA SER A 68 -10.19 2.74 19.30
C SER A 68 -11.15 3.13 20.44
N ASN A 69 -10.78 2.87 21.69
CA ASN A 69 -11.60 3.25 22.85
C ASN A 69 -11.70 4.77 23.00
N LEU A 70 -10.60 5.52 22.85
CA LEU A 70 -10.61 6.99 22.93
C LEU A 70 -11.46 7.60 21.82
N ARG A 71 -11.40 7.06 20.60
CA ARG A 71 -12.25 7.50 19.50
C ARG A 71 -13.73 7.32 19.86
N THR A 72 -14.13 6.16 20.37
CA THR A 72 -15.50 5.90 20.80
C THR A 72 -15.93 6.84 21.93
N MET A 73 -15.05 7.10 22.89
CA MET A 73 -15.35 8.09 23.96
C MET A 73 -15.61 9.48 23.35
N ASN A 74 -14.78 9.93 22.42
CA ASN A 74 -14.95 11.23 21.75
C ASN A 74 -16.25 11.30 20.93
N GLU A 75 -16.64 10.22 20.24
CA GLU A 75 -17.88 10.14 19.46
C GLU A 75 -19.11 10.31 20.37
N HIS A 76 -19.12 9.71 21.56
CA HIS A 76 -20.24 9.80 22.50
C HIS A 76 -20.25 11.05 23.37
N ARG A 77 -19.10 11.73 23.51
CA ARG A 77 -18.94 12.91 24.37
C ARG A 77 -19.92 14.04 24.03
N SER A 78 -20.18 14.29 22.76
CA SER A 78 -21.07 15.36 22.31
C SER A 78 -22.54 15.14 22.67
N ASN A 79 -22.93 13.92 23.03
CA ASN A 79 -24.30 13.53 23.37
C ASN A 79 -24.50 13.43 24.88
N LEU A 80 -23.51 13.80 25.72
CA LEU A 80 -23.62 13.77 27.16
C LEU A 80 -24.43 14.97 27.68
N THR A 81 -25.21 14.75 28.74
CA THR A 81 -25.94 15.82 29.43
C THR A 81 -25.03 16.70 30.25
N PRO A 82 -25.44 17.93 30.60
CA PRO A 82 -24.68 18.78 31.56
C PRO A 82 -24.38 18.09 32.90
N ASP A 83 -25.28 17.24 33.39
CA ASP A 83 -25.09 16.50 34.64
C ASP A 83 -23.97 15.46 34.49
N HIS A 84 -23.90 14.76 33.35
CA HIS A 84 -22.78 13.86 33.08
C HIS A 84 -21.47 14.62 32.98
N LEU A 85 -21.43 15.74 32.26
CA LEU A 85 -20.21 16.56 32.04
C LEU A 85 -19.73 17.19 33.37
N GLY A 86 -20.61 17.45 34.32
CA GLY A 86 -20.27 17.97 35.66
C GLY A 86 -19.89 16.90 36.67
N SER A 87 -19.97 15.62 36.30
CA SER A 87 -19.72 14.53 37.24
C SER A 87 -18.23 14.33 37.55
N GLN A 88 -17.93 13.82 38.73
CA GLN A 88 -16.56 13.45 39.10
C GLN A 88 -16.02 12.31 38.22
N GLU A 89 -16.89 11.39 37.83
CA GLU A 89 -16.54 10.26 36.97
C GLU A 89 -16.12 10.75 35.58
N PHE A 90 -16.81 11.74 35.00
CA PHE A 90 -16.40 12.36 33.74
C PHE A 90 -15.00 12.99 33.86
N ALA A 91 -14.75 13.77 34.94
CA ALA A 91 -13.45 14.38 35.15
C ALA A 91 -12.32 13.34 35.28
N GLN A 92 -12.60 12.20 35.93
CA GLN A 92 -11.65 11.09 36.01
C GLN A 92 -11.38 10.49 34.64
N CYS A 93 -12.39 10.28 33.82
CA CYS A 93 -12.23 9.75 32.46
C CYS A 93 -11.46 10.71 31.54
N GLU A 94 -11.65 12.02 31.63
CA GLU A 94 -10.85 13.01 30.90
C GLU A 94 -9.35 12.92 31.28
N ASN A 95 -9.03 12.71 32.54
CA ASN A 95 -7.66 12.48 32.98
C ASN A 95 -7.09 11.17 32.45
N VAL A 96 -7.91 10.11 32.36
CA VAL A 96 -7.53 8.83 31.79
C VAL A 96 -7.24 8.98 30.29
N MET A 97 -8.07 9.72 29.57
CA MET A 97 -7.84 10.01 28.14
C MET A 97 -6.50 10.71 27.93
N ALA A 98 -6.21 11.75 28.71
CA ALA A 98 -4.96 12.49 28.61
C ALA A 98 -3.72 11.61 28.88
N GLN A 99 -3.82 10.67 29.83
CA GLN A 99 -2.75 9.73 30.12
C GLN A 99 -2.61 8.67 29.00
N ALA A 100 -3.73 8.21 28.45
CA ALA A 100 -3.74 7.25 27.36
C ALA A 100 -3.11 7.80 26.07
N ASP A 101 -3.28 9.09 25.79
CA ASP A 101 -2.60 9.75 24.65
C ASP A 101 -1.07 9.66 24.77
N GLY A 102 -0.53 9.84 25.99
CA GLY A 102 0.90 9.65 26.24
C GLY A 102 1.36 8.20 26.00
N MET A 103 0.55 7.24 26.43
CA MET A 103 0.85 5.81 26.22
C MET A 103 0.74 5.40 24.74
N ILE A 104 -0.21 5.94 24.02
CA ILE A 104 -0.32 5.77 22.55
C ILE A 104 0.93 6.32 21.86
N ALA A 105 1.38 7.50 22.25
CA ALA A 105 2.61 8.08 21.69
C ALA A 105 3.84 7.20 21.97
N GLN A 106 3.95 6.65 23.17
CA GLN A 106 4.99 5.68 23.52
C GLN A 106 4.88 4.42 22.63
N GLY A 107 3.69 3.83 22.49
CA GLY A 107 3.48 2.65 21.65
C GLY A 107 3.85 2.88 20.19
N LYS A 108 3.55 4.05 19.64
CA LYS A 108 3.98 4.45 18.29
C LYS A 108 5.50 4.56 18.18
N ALA A 109 6.17 5.09 19.20
CA ALA A 109 7.62 5.16 19.21
C ALA A 109 8.27 3.76 19.29
N GLU A 110 7.74 2.88 20.14
CA GLU A 110 8.17 1.47 20.22
C GLU A 110 7.98 0.74 18.89
N PHE A 111 6.83 0.95 18.22
CA PHE A 111 6.58 0.40 16.89
C PHE A 111 7.59 0.90 15.85
N ALA A 112 7.81 2.21 15.81
CA ALA A 112 8.77 2.81 14.88
C ALA A 112 10.18 2.25 15.09
N ALA A 113 10.63 2.13 16.35
CA ALA A 113 11.93 1.56 16.68
C ALA A 113 12.03 0.08 16.25
N LYS A 114 10.99 -0.72 16.49
CA LYS A 114 10.93 -2.12 16.06
C LYS A 114 10.99 -2.25 14.55
N MET A 115 10.25 -1.41 13.81
CA MET A 115 10.27 -1.40 12.34
C MET A 115 11.63 -0.98 11.78
N GLN A 116 12.29 0.02 12.41
CA GLN A 116 13.64 0.42 12.03
C GLN A 116 14.65 -0.70 12.28
N GLY A 117 14.58 -1.39 13.42
CA GLY A 117 15.42 -2.54 13.72
C GLY A 117 15.26 -3.66 12.69
N ALA A 118 14.01 -4.04 12.40
CA ALA A 118 13.72 -5.07 11.41
C ALA A 118 14.18 -4.68 9.99
N ALA A 119 14.03 -3.41 9.61
CA ALA A 119 14.51 -2.92 8.33
C ALA A 119 16.05 -2.97 8.23
N GLU A 120 16.76 -2.62 9.31
CA GLU A 120 18.22 -2.69 9.36
C GLU A 120 18.73 -4.14 9.33
N GLU A 121 18.11 -5.04 10.09
CA GLU A 121 18.41 -6.47 10.04
C GLU A 121 18.20 -7.03 8.63
N GLY A 122 17.08 -6.69 8.00
CA GLY A 122 16.79 -7.05 6.62
C GLY A 122 17.82 -6.52 5.63
N ARG A 123 18.25 -5.27 5.80
CA ARG A 123 19.31 -4.67 4.99
C ARG A 123 20.65 -5.39 5.15
N ILE A 124 21.04 -5.73 6.36
CA ILE A 124 22.28 -6.47 6.65
C ILE A 124 22.20 -7.88 6.07
N ALA A 125 21.07 -8.59 6.26
CA ALA A 125 20.85 -9.92 5.69
C ALA A 125 20.92 -9.90 4.16
N HIS A 126 20.30 -8.90 3.52
CA HIS A 126 20.38 -8.70 2.07
C HIS A 126 21.83 -8.49 1.60
N GLN A 127 22.56 -7.57 2.23
CA GLN A 127 23.95 -7.29 1.87
C GLN A 127 24.89 -8.48 2.07
N ASN A 128 24.59 -9.36 3.01
CA ASN A 128 25.35 -10.58 3.26
C ASN A 128 24.90 -11.75 2.37
N SER A 129 23.85 -11.60 1.58
CA SER A 129 23.36 -12.66 0.72
C SER A 129 24.36 -12.98 -0.41
N PRO A 130 24.50 -14.26 -0.80
CA PRO A 130 25.35 -14.65 -1.92
C PRO A 130 24.97 -13.94 -3.23
N ALA A 131 23.68 -13.71 -3.45
CA ALA A 131 23.16 -13.01 -4.63
C ALA A 131 23.64 -11.55 -4.69
N TYR A 132 23.57 -10.84 -3.57
CA TYR A 132 24.09 -9.46 -3.48
C TYR A 132 25.59 -9.40 -3.72
N GLN A 133 26.36 -10.29 -3.06
CA GLN A 133 27.81 -10.34 -3.23
C GLN A 133 28.21 -10.65 -4.69
N ARG A 134 27.47 -11.55 -5.34
CA ARG A 134 27.66 -11.83 -6.76
C ARG A 134 27.32 -10.62 -7.62
N ALA A 135 26.20 -9.94 -7.39
CA ALA A 135 25.83 -8.72 -8.10
C ALA A 135 26.93 -7.66 -8.00
N ARG A 136 27.45 -7.44 -6.80
CA ARG A 136 28.57 -6.51 -6.53
C ARG A 136 29.84 -6.90 -7.29
N ALA A 137 30.19 -8.18 -7.32
CA ALA A 137 31.34 -8.69 -8.06
C ALA A 137 31.20 -8.50 -9.58
N LEU A 138 29.97 -8.49 -10.10
CA LEU A 138 29.65 -8.21 -11.49
C LEU A 138 29.52 -6.71 -11.82
N GLY A 139 29.70 -5.82 -10.83
CA GLY A 139 29.65 -4.37 -11.01
C GLY A 139 28.26 -3.75 -10.83
N TYR A 140 27.26 -4.50 -10.38
CA TYR A 140 25.95 -3.97 -10.06
C TYR A 140 25.91 -3.35 -8.66
N SER A 141 25.05 -2.37 -8.47
CA SER A 141 24.87 -1.71 -7.17
C SER A 141 24.05 -2.54 -6.20
N ASP A 142 23.17 -3.42 -6.71
CA ASP A 142 22.21 -4.19 -5.93
C ASP A 142 21.76 -5.43 -6.71
N VAL A 143 20.95 -6.27 -6.07
CA VAL A 143 20.24 -7.39 -6.70
C VAL A 143 18.76 -7.30 -6.34
N GLY A 144 17.90 -7.62 -7.31
CA GLY A 144 16.46 -7.65 -7.10
C GLY A 144 15.82 -8.79 -7.88
N ASP A 145 14.68 -9.22 -7.40
CA ASP A 145 13.85 -10.18 -8.10
C ASP A 145 13.11 -9.52 -9.28
N ILE A 146 12.67 -10.32 -10.24
CA ILE A 146 11.93 -9.85 -11.42
C ILE A 146 10.65 -9.08 -11.06
N SER A 147 10.06 -9.33 -9.90
CA SER A 147 8.90 -8.60 -9.38
C SER A 147 9.20 -7.12 -9.12
N PHE A 148 10.46 -6.77 -8.85
CA PHE A 148 10.92 -5.39 -8.70
C PHE A 148 10.72 -4.53 -9.94
N LEU A 149 10.61 -5.14 -11.11
CA LEU A 149 10.39 -4.42 -12.37
C LEU A 149 9.12 -3.57 -12.37
N LYS A 150 8.16 -3.88 -11.51
CA LYS A 150 6.94 -3.08 -11.38
C LYS A 150 7.07 -1.91 -10.41
N LEU A 151 7.79 -2.09 -9.31
CA LEU A 151 7.86 -1.11 -8.22
C LEU A 151 8.49 0.23 -8.62
N HIS A 152 9.06 0.32 -9.83
CA HIS A 152 9.82 1.45 -10.31
C HIS A 152 9.36 1.86 -11.71
N GLU A 153 8.15 2.46 -11.78
CA GLU A 153 7.59 2.98 -13.04
C GLU A 153 8.05 4.42 -13.34
N ASP A 154 8.60 5.11 -12.35
CA ASP A 154 9.17 6.45 -12.50
C ASP A 154 10.60 6.43 -13.06
N THR A 155 11.09 7.61 -13.45
CA THR A 155 12.42 7.78 -14.05
C THR A 155 13.54 7.35 -13.12
N ASP A 156 13.41 7.62 -11.82
CA ASP A 156 14.42 7.27 -10.81
C ASP A 156 14.47 5.77 -10.58
N GLY A 157 13.30 5.13 -10.57
CA GLY A 157 13.18 3.67 -10.50
C GLY A 157 13.80 2.98 -11.70
N GLU A 158 13.59 3.48 -12.91
CA GLU A 158 14.20 2.92 -14.12
C GLU A 158 15.72 3.05 -14.10
N ALA A 159 16.26 4.20 -13.68
CA ALA A 159 17.69 4.40 -13.50
C ALA A 159 18.27 3.41 -12.49
N ARG A 160 17.58 3.18 -11.38
CA ARG A 160 17.98 2.20 -10.37
C ARG A 160 17.98 0.78 -10.91
N LEU A 161 16.94 0.37 -11.63
CA LEU A 161 16.85 -0.97 -12.23
C LEU A 161 18.04 -1.27 -13.17
N LYS A 162 18.53 -0.27 -13.91
CA LYS A 162 19.70 -0.41 -14.79
C LYS A 162 21.00 -0.67 -14.05
N THR A 163 21.06 -0.37 -12.77
CA THR A 163 22.22 -0.63 -11.90
C THR A 163 22.09 -1.90 -11.09
N MET A 164 20.97 -2.62 -11.20
CA MET A 164 20.70 -3.83 -10.44
C MET A 164 20.85 -5.07 -11.30
N LEU A 165 21.32 -6.14 -10.67
CA LEU A 165 21.22 -7.48 -11.24
C LEU A 165 19.79 -8.00 -10.95
N ILE A 166 19.05 -8.35 -11.99
CA ILE A 166 17.70 -8.91 -11.86
C ILE A 166 17.81 -10.43 -11.84
N THR A 167 17.22 -11.05 -10.84
CA THR A 167 17.12 -12.50 -10.71
C THR A 167 15.67 -12.95 -10.89
N VAL A 168 15.48 -14.23 -11.09
CA VAL A 168 14.15 -14.86 -11.10
C VAL A 168 14.14 -15.87 -9.97
N ASP A 169 13.27 -15.66 -9.00
CA ASP A 169 13.10 -16.62 -7.92
C ASP A 169 12.34 -17.88 -8.40
N GLU A 170 12.38 -18.92 -7.58
CA GLU A 170 11.78 -20.20 -7.91
C GLU A 170 10.25 -20.11 -8.09
N ILE A 171 9.61 -19.20 -7.35
CA ILE A 171 8.15 -18.98 -7.42
C ILE A 171 7.79 -18.28 -8.72
N CYS A 172 8.44 -17.17 -9.03
CA CYS A 172 8.16 -16.40 -10.24
C CYS A 172 8.59 -17.14 -11.52
N GLY A 173 9.70 -17.89 -11.47
CA GLY A 173 10.19 -18.66 -12.61
C GLY A 173 9.15 -19.61 -13.19
N GLN A 174 8.35 -20.25 -12.35
CA GLN A 174 7.31 -21.20 -12.73
C GLN A 174 6.15 -20.56 -13.52
N TYR A 175 6.00 -19.25 -13.45
CA TYR A 175 4.85 -18.56 -14.03
C TYR A 175 5.19 -17.77 -15.30
N PHE A 176 6.47 -17.43 -15.53
CA PHE A 176 6.91 -16.76 -16.74
C PHE A 176 7.13 -17.77 -17.88
N ARG A 177 6.16 -17.86 -18.78
CA ARG A 177 6.22 -18.76 -19.95
C ARG A 177 6.53 -18.02 -21.24
N ALA A 178 7.38 -18.59 -22.05
CA ALA A 178 7.66 -18.13 -23.41
C ALA A 178 6.40 -18.22 -24.27
N THR A 179 5.90 -17.08 -24.72
CA THR A 179 4.67 -16.99 -25.53
C THR A 179 4.93 -16.58 -26.96
N GLN A 180 5.95 -15.77 -27.21
CA GLN A 180 6.27 -15.25 -28.53
C GLN A 180 7.79 -15.17 -28.73
N TYR A 181 8.19 -15.27 -30.00
CA TYR A 181 9.58 -15.09 -30.44
C TYR A 181 9.65 -13.95 -31.44
N VAL A 182 10.24 -12.83 -31.06
CA VAL A 182 10.45 -11.64 -31.88
C VAL A 182 11.94 -11.35 -31.92
N LYS A 183 12.66 -11.89 -32.94
CA LYS A 183 14.13 -11.78 -33.01
C LYS A 183 14.64 -10.38 -32.69
N PRO A 184 15.61 -10.24 -31.77
CA PRO A 184 16.33 -11.29 -31.04
C PRO A 184 15.71 -11.66 -29.67
N TYR A 185 14.45 -11.31 -29.40
CA TYR A 185 13.78 -11.39 -28.12
C TYR A 185 12.90 -12.62 -27.99
N VAL A 186 12.87 -13.21 -26.81
CA VAL A 186 11.85 -14.14 -26.35
C VAL A 186 10.93 -13.38 -25.40
N ILE A 187 9.63 -13.38 -25.67
CA ILE A 187 8.64 -12.73 -24.82
C ILE A 187 8.06 -13.76 -23.86
N TYR A 188 8.25 -13.51 -22.57
CA TYR A 188 7.66 -14.28 -21.49
C TYR A 188 6.45 -13.55 -20.95
N THR A 189 5.38 -14.29 -20.67
CA THR A 189 4.13 -13.76 -20.12
C THR A 189 3.79 -14.54 -18.85
N VAL A 190 3.39 -13.85 -17.80
CA VAL A 190 2.86 -14.45 -16.58
C VAL A 190 1.44 -14.90 -16.82
N LEU A 191 1.11 -16.12 -16.42
CA LEU A 191 -0.25 -16.65 -16.49
C LEU A 191 -1.14 -15.99 -15.44
N PRO A 192 -2.41 -15.68 -15.75
CA PRO A 192 -3.30 -14.87 -14.88
C PRO A 192 -3.67 -15.47 -13.53
N SER A 193 -3.42 -16.76 -13.31
CA SER A 193 -3.85 -17.49 -12.09
C SER A 193 -2.93 -17.34 -10.89
N ASP A 194 -1.79 -16.65 -11.04
CA ASP A 194 -0.66 -16.91 -10.17
C ASP A 194 -0.19 -15.65 -9.46
N GLY A 195 -0.82 -15.36 -8.34
CA GLY A 195 -0.68 -14.16 -7.53
C GLY A 195 0.68 -13.94 -6.84
N GLY A 196 1.75 -14.62 -7.25
CA GLY A 196 3.05 -14.57 -6.55
C GLY A 196 4.11 -13.65 -7.14
N CYS A 197 4.01 -13.28 -8.43
CA CYS A 197 5.10 -12.59 -9.15
C CYS A 197 4.86 -11.09 -9.36
N GLY A 198 4.07 -10.48 -8.50
CA GLY A 198 3.72 -9.08 -8.64
C GLY A 198 2.88 -8.81 -9.90
N GLU A 199 2.78 -7.55 -10.30
CA GLU A 199 1.97 -7.17 -11.46
C GLU A 199 2.78 -7.12 -12.78
N VAL A 200 3.97 -7.69 -12.83
CA VAL A 200 4.76 -7.79 -14.06
C VAL A 200 4.11 -8.83 -14.97
N LYS A 201 3.41 -8.36 -15.99
CA LYS A 201 2.65 -9.25 -16.89
C LYS A 201 3.49 -9.82 -18.01
N ARG A 202 4.50 -9.08 -18.49
CA ARG A 202 5.34 -9.46 -19.65
C ARG A 202 6.74 -8.90 -19.53
N VAL A 203 7.72 -9.70 -19.96
CA VAL A 203 9.11 -9.26 -20.15
C VAL A 203 9.64 -9.83 -21.46
N ALA A 204 10.55 -9.12 -22.11
CA ALA A 204 11.29 -9.61 -23.27
C ALA A 204 12.73 -9.91 -22.85
N VAL A 205 13.22 -11.08 -23.17
CA VAL A 205 14.59 -11.51 -22.86
C VAL A 205 15.41 -11.61 -24.13
N VAL A 206 16.63 -11.09 -24.12
CA VAL A 206 17.60 -11.20 -25.20
C VAL A 206 18.90 -11.86 -24.70
N GLY A 207 19.56 -12.61 -25.56
CA GLY A 207 20.85 -13.24 -25.25
C GLY A 207 20.75 -14.52 -24.40
N GLY A 208 19.55 -15.04 -24.20
CA GLY A 208 19.35 -16.31 -23.51
C GLY A 208 19.62 -17.54 -24.40
N ARG A 209 19.50 -18.73 -23.78
CA ARG A 209 19.50 -20.01 -24.53
C ARG A 209 18.35 -20.07 -25.54
N SER A 210 18.44 -21.01 -26.47
CA SER A 210 17.30 -21.32 -27.33
C SER A 210 16.14 -21.82 -26.49
N VAL A 211 14.95 -21.27 -26.71
CA VAL A 211 13.74 -21.51 -25.91
C VAL A 211 12.62 -21.89 -26.87
N GLU A 212 11.80 -22.85 -26.51
CA GLU A 212 10.59 -23.20 -27.24
C GLU A 212 9.37 -22.48 -26.65
N LYS A 213 8.30 -22.40 -27.42
CA LYS A 213 7.04 -21.84 -26.93
C LYS A 213 6.50 -22.70 -25.79
N GLY A 214 6.22 -22.09 -24.65
CA GLY A 214 5.77 -22.75 -23.44
C GLY A 214 6.86 -23.03 -22.42
N ASP A 215 8.13 -22.89 -22.80
CA ASP A 215 9.24 -23.01 -21.84
C ASP A 215 9.16 -21.92 -20.77
N TYR A 216 9.65 -22.27 -19.59
CA TYR A 216 9.76 -21.32 -18.49
C TYR A 216 10.99 -20.43 -18.65
N ILE A 217 10.91 -19.22 -18.08
CA ILE A 217 12.09 -18.40 -17.89
C ILE A 217 13.08 -19.18 -16.98
N ASP A 218 14.37 -18.96 -17.17
CA ASP A 218 15.38 -19.63 -16.34
C ASP A 218 15.24 -19.19 -14.87
N GLU A 219 14.81 -20.11 -14.01
CA GLU A 219 14.60 -19.87 -12.58
C GLU A 219 15.87 -19.51 -11.81
N ARG A 220 17.03 -19.73 -12.43
CA ARG A 220 18.34 -19.31 -11.87
C ARG A 220 19.00 -18.26 -12.75
N GLY A 221 18.22 -17.70 -13.68
CA GLY A 221 18.73 -16.71 -14.61
C GLY A 221 19.10 -15.41 -13.92
N GLU A 222 20.21 -14.87 -14.36
CA GLU A 222 20.67 -13.53 -14.00
C GLU A 222 20.49 -12.63 -15.23
N PHE A 223 19.91 -11.45 -15.02
CA PHE A 223 19.54 -10.56 -16.10
C PHE A 223 19.98 -9.12 -15.82
N GLU A 224 20.37 -8.44 -16.89
CA GLU A 224 20.60 -6.99 -16.91
C GLU A 224 19.34 -6.32 -17.44
N TYR A 225 18.84 -5.32 -16.77
CA TYR A 225 17.69 -4.54 -17.26
C TYR A 225 18.14 -3.51 -18.29
N LEU A 226 17.54 -3.59 -19.49
CA LEU A 226 17.87 -2.72 -20.62
C LEU A 226 16.88 -1.55 -20.81
N GLY A 227 15.81 -1.49 -20.03
CA GLY A 227 14.76 -0.49 -20.17
C GLY A 227 13.57 -0.96 -21.00
N TRP A 228 12.71 -0.01 -21.39
CA TRP A 228 11.55 -0.24 -22.21
C TRP A 228 11.90 -0.26 -23.69
N LYS A 229 11.25 -1.16 -24.44
CA LYS A 229 11.26 -1.17 -25.90
C LYS A 229 9.89 -1.39 -26.46
N LYS A 230 9.63 -0.76 -27.60
CA LYS A 230 8.44 -1.03 -28.40
C LYS A 230 8.72 -2.20 -29.31
N LEU A 231 8.08 -3.33 -29.07
CA LEU A 231 8.19 -4.53 -29.90
C LEU A 231 6.86 -4.75 -30.62
N VAL A 232 6.96 -5.18 -31.89
CA VAL A 232 5.78 -5.54 -32.69
C VAL A 232 5.63 -7.05 -32.60
N GLY A 233 4.55 -7.50 -31.98
CA GLY A 233 4.22 -8.91 -31.82
C GLY A 233 3.74 -9.55 -33.15
N ALA A 234 3.43 -10.84 -33.11
CA ALA A 234 2.90 -11.58 -34.23
C ALA A 234 1.51 -11.07 -34.69
N ASP A 235 0.81 -10.36 -33.83
CA ASP A 235 -0.46 -9.68 -34.08
C ASP A 235 -0.33 -8.34 -34.81
N GLY A 236 0.91 -7.90 -35.08
CA GLY A 236 1.22 -6.64 -35.75
C GLY A 236 1.08 -5.39 -34.90
N PHE A 237 0.66 -5.51 -33.63
CA PHE A 237 0.50 -4.36 -32.73
C PHE A 237 1.78 -4.05 -31.95
N PRO A 238 2.20 -2.77 -31.92
CA PRO A 238 3.34 -2.36 -31.11
C PRO A 238 2.95 -2.38 -29.62
N THR A 239 3.78 -3.04 -28.82
CA THR A 239 3.61 -3.13 -27.38
C THR A 239 4.88 -2.65 -26.69
N ASP A 240 4.75 -1.75 -25.73
CA ASP A 240 5.86 -1.37 -24.86
C ASP A 240 6.12 -2.50 -23.85
N ILE A 241 7.36 -2.98 -23.81
CA ILE A 241 7.75 -4.12 -22.99
C ILE A 241 9.12 -3.87 -22.34
N ARG A 242 9.28 -4.31 -21.10
CA ARG A 242 10.57 -4.28 -20.41
C ARG A 242 11.50 -5.34 -20.95
N VAL A 243 12.73 -4.95 -21.21
CA VAL A 243 13.74 -5.81 -21.83
C VAL A 243 14.80 -6.18 -20.81
N LEU A 244 15.04 -7.46 -20.72
CA LEU A 244 16.10 -8.08 -19.94
C LEU A 244 17.13 -8.70 -20.87
N LYS A 245 18.40 -8.61 -20.52
CA LYS A 245 19.49 -9.32 -21.20
C LYS A 245 19.99 -10.42 -20.29
N ALA A 246 19.90 -11.66 -20.75
CA ALA A 246 20.43 -12.81 -20.01
C ALA A 246 21.95 -12.69 -19.86
N ARG A 247 22.44 -13.03 -18.70
CA ARG A 247 23.86 -13.17 -18.38
C ARG A 247 24.19 -14.64 -18.18
N HIS A 248 25.27 -15.06 -18.80
CA HIS A 248 25.78 -16.44 -18.76
C HIS A 248 27.00 -16.54 -17.86
#